data_d95b4cbc711e7ee8964063bacb421da9
#
_entry.id   d95b4cbc711e7ee8964063bacb421da9
#
_cell.length_a   1.000
_cell.length_b   1.000
_cell.length_c   1.000
_cell.angle_alpha   90.00
_cell.angle_beta   90.00
_cell.angle_gamma   90.00
#
_symmetry.space_group_name_H-M   'P 1'
#
loop_
_entity.id
_entity.type
_entity.pdbx_description
1 polymer ?
#
loop_
_entity_poly.entity_id
_entity_poly.type
_entity_poly.pdbx_seq_one_letter_code
_entity_poly.pdbx_strand_id
1 'polypeptide(L)'
;MVGASGLSVEVRTVNHRFFNPSIKLPGGFARWDTEVRELLKQNIARGHVSLSARIEPRGSSRTPIDEERFGEYVAMIRGLQERHGLHDSLDVATILSLPDVISPRVEAAEQTSPGELLAIVGEAVARLRLMRAEEGARLAEFLNERVTFVEGAVARIAERAPHRLVDQHARLNKSVHDLIGETGVDPQRLAQEIALMADRLDISEEIERFESHINSFRRTLQADGDEPVGKRLGFLLQEMVREANTTGSKANDSAILGDVVLVKEELERIREQVENIE
;
A
#
# COMPACT_ATOMS: atom_id res chain seq x y z
N MET A 1 -0.07 -17.55 -4.81
CA MET A 1 0.63 -18.71 -5.41
C MET A 1 -0.39 -19.57 -6.15
N VAL A 2 -0.11 -20.00 -7.36
CA VAL A 2 -0.93 -20.89 -8.19
C VAL A 2 -0.03 -22.00 -8.70
N GLY A 3 -0.49 -23.25 -8.68
CA GLY A 3 0.28 -24.40 -9.15
C GLY A 3 -0.59 -25.39 -9.93
N ALA A 4 -0.10 -25.87 -11.04
CA ALA A 4 -0.66 -26.99 -11.80
C ALA A 4 0.50 -27.78 -12.43
N SER A 5 0.31 -29.07 -12.64
CA SER A 5 1.30 -29.93 -13.35
C SER A 5 2.72 -29.93 -12.78
N GLY A 6 2.90 -29.69 -11.47
CA GLY A 6 4.22 -29.59 -10.84
C GLY A 6 4.94 -28.24 -11.06
N LEU A 7 4.27 -27.25 -11.64
CA LEU A 7 4.74 -25.87 -11.74
C LEU A 7 3.97 -24.99 -10.77
N SER A 8 4.65 -24.24 -9.92
CA SER A 8 4.05 -23.23 -9.07
C SER A 8 4.55 -21.84 -9.47
N VAL A 9 3.62 -20.87 -9.50
CA VAL A 9 3.91 -19.47 -9.82
C VAL A 9 3.48 -18.59 -8.66
N GLU A 10 4.37 -17.73 -8.23
CA GLU A 10 4.14 -16.70 -7.25
C GLU A 10 4.32 -15.33 -7.90
N VAL A 11 3.32 -14.46 -7.75
CA VAL A 11 3.39 -13.06 -8.18
C VAL A 11 3.24 -12.17 -6.96
N ARG A 12 4.18 -11.25 -6.79
CA ARG A 12 4.15 -10.20 -5.75
C ARG A 12 4.24 -8.85 -6.40
N THR A 13 3.54 -7.88 -5.84
CA THR A 13 3.62 -6.49 -6.30
C THR A 13 3.89 -5.57 -5.13
N VAL A 14 4.75 -4.56 -5.37
CA VAL A 14 5.02 -3.47 -4.43
C VAL A 14 4.80 -2.17 -5.19
N ASN A 15 4.29 -1.18 -4.49
CA ASN A 15 4.03 0.14 -5.07
C ASN A 15 5.29 0.74 -5.70
N HIS A 16 5.17 1.16 -6.96
CA HIS A 16 6.22 1.82 -7.71
C HIS A 16 5.62 2.66 -8.84
N ARG A 17 6.21 3.81 -9.11
CA ARG A 17 5.72 4.78 -10.10
C ARG A 17 5.58 4.21 -11.52
N PHE A 18 6.47 3.29 -11.90
CA PHE A 18 6.50 2.67 -13.23
C PHE A 18 6.32 1.17 -13.14
N PHE A 19 5.88 0.55 -14.22
CA PHE A 19 5.89 -0.90 -14.35
C PHE A 19 7.33 -1.41 -14.41
N ASN A 20 7.76 -2.16 -13.39
CA ASN A 20 9.11 -2.69 -13.25
C ASN A 20 9.05 -4.19 -12.92
N PRO A 21 9.04 -5.07 -13.92
CA PRO A 21 8.94 -6.50 -13.70
C PRO A 21 10.30 -7.15 -13.43
N SER A 22 10.37 -7.97 -12.38
CA SER A 22 11.46 -8.91 -12.08
C SER A 22 10.93 -10.33 -12.22
N ILE A 23 11.36 -11.02 -13.26
CA ILE A 23 10.87 -12.35 -13.61
C ILE A 23 11.98 -13.37 -13.36
N LYS A 24 11.66 -14.42 -12.58
CA LYS A 24 12.56 -15.54 -12.29
C LYS A 24 11.89 -16.83 -12.74
N LEU A 25 12.35 -17.36 -13.88
CA LEU A 25 11.88 -18.63 -14.44
C LEU A 25 12.97 -19.69 -14.30
N PRO A 26 12.61 -20.97 -14.07
CA PRO A 26 13.56 -22.09 -14.16
C PRO A 26 14.17 -22.18 -15.55
N GLY A 27 15.38 -22.71 -15.69
CA GLY A 27 16.17 -22.68 -16.92
C GLY A 27 15.42 -23.10 -18.20
N GLY A 28 14.61 -24.16 -18.15
CA GLY A 28 13.81 -24.61 -19.30
C GLY A 28 12.70 -23.66 -19.75
N PHE A 29 12.31 -22.69 -18.88
CA PHE A 29 11.26 -21.71 -19.15
C PHE A 29 11.79 -20.31 -19.50
N ALA A 30 13.09 -20.07 -19.40
CA ALA A 30 13.70 -18.76 -19.64
C ALA A 30 13.41 -18.20 -21.05
N ARG A 31 13.19 -19.06 -22.04
CA ARG A 31 12.81 -18.69 -23.42
C ARG A 31 11.46 -17.98 -23.51
N TRP A 32 10.60 -18.05 -22.49
CA TRP A 32 9.25 -17.45 -22.48
C TRP A 32 9.19 -16.20 -21.59
N ASP A 33 10.33 -15.62 -21.20
CA ASP A 33 10.39 -14.40 -20.39
C ASP A 33 9.64 -13.24 -21.05
N THR A 34 9.76 -13.10 -22.36
CA THR A 34 9.13 -12.02 -23.12
C THR A 34 7.62 -12.12 -23.09
N GLU A 35 7.06 -13.31 -23.32
CA GLU A 35 5.61 -13.54 -23.32
C GLU A 35 5.01 -13.33 -21.93
N VAL A 36 5.70 -13.82 -20.87
CA VAL A 36 5.30 -13.59 -19.48
C VAL A 36 5.32 -12.09 -19.14
N ARG A 37 6.35 -11.37 -19.60
CA ARG A 37 6.49 -9.93 -19.40
C ARG A 37 5.37 -9.15 -20.07
N GLU A 38 4.99 -9.51 -21.27
CA GLU A 38 3.89 -8.88 -21.99
C GLU A 38 2.55 -9.15 -21.30
N LEU A 39 2.30 -10.38 -20.85
CA LEU A 39 1.10 -10.72 -20.11
C LEU A 39 1.00 -9.91 -18.81
N LEU A 40 2.10 -9.77 -18.06
CA LEU A 40 2.13 -8.92 -16.86
C LEU A 40 1.84 -7.46 -17.20
N LYS A 41 2.44 -6.91 -18.26
CA LYS A 41 2.26 -5.51 -18.70
C LYS A 41 0.82 -5.20 -19.11
N GLN A 42 0.14 -6.15 -19.76
CA GLN A 42 -1.26 -6.00 -20.15
C GLN A 42 -2.23 -5.96 -18.96
N ASN A 43 -1.85 -6.59 -17.85
CA ASN A 43 -2.73 -6.76 -16.69
C ASN A 43 -2.36 -5.87 -15.49
N ILE A 44 -1.16 -5.30 -15.45
CA ILE A 44 -0.65 -4.48 -14.35
C ILE A 44 -0.08 -3.20 -14.94
N ALA A 45 -0.76 -2.07 -14.71
CA ALA A 45 -0.38 -0.78 -15.27
C ALA A 45 0.91 -0.21 -14.66
N ARG A 46 1.14 -0.42 -13.33
CA ARG A 46 2.29 0.11 -12.58
C ARG A 46 2.63 -0.76 -11.37
N GLY A 47 3.80 -0.56 -10.79
CA GLY A 47 4.29 -1.30 -9.64
C GLY A 47 5.58 -2.08 -9.94
N HIS A 48 6.33 -2.40 -8.90
CA HIS A 48 7.40 -3.40 -9.01
C HIS A 48 6.76 -4.78 -8.89
N VAL A 49 6.80 -5.55 -9.99
CA VAL A 49 6.18 -6.88 -10.09
C VAL A 49 7.26 -7.95 -10.02
N SER A 50 7.28 -8.73 -8.96
CA SER A 50 8.16 -9.90 -8.84
C SER A 50 7.37 -11.16 -9.16
N LEU A 51 7.76 -11.85 -10.23
CA LEU A 51 7.23 -13.16 -10.59
C LEU A 51 8.33 -14.21 -10.36
N SER A 52 8.02 -15.26 -9.62
CA SER A 52 8.88 -16.43 -9.50
C SER A 52 8.11 -17.71 -9.84
N ALA A 53 8.62 -18.48 -10.78
CA ALA A 53 8.13 -19.81 -11.07
C ALA A 53 9.08 -20.86 -10.48
N ARG A 54 8.51 -21.94 -9.93
CA ARG A 54 9.26 -23.07 -9.38
C ARG A 54 8.67 -24.36 -9.87
N ILE A 55 9.53 -25.33 -10.14
CA ILE A 55 9.11 -26.69 -10.42
C ILE A 55 9.04 -27.42 -9.08
N GLU A 56 7.85 -27.91 -8.72
CA GLU A 56 7.68 -28.76 -7.55
C GLU A 56 7.82 -30.22 -7.99
N PRO A 57 8.74 -30.98 -7.41
CA PRO A 57 8.90 -32.38 -7.76
C PRO A 57 7.59 -33.12 -7.41
N ARG A 58 6.99 -33.76 -8.41
CA ARG A 58 5.84 -34.66 -8.22
C ARG A 58 6.36 -35.98 -7.63
N GLY A 59 5.96 -36.28 -6.40
CA GLY A 59 6.15 -37.60 -5.80
C GLY A 59 7.40 -37.72 -4.95
N SER A 60 7.39 -38.71 -4.06
CA SER A 60 8.38 -39.04 -3.05
C SER A 60 9.83 -38.83 -3.50
N SER A 61 10.54 -38.05 -2.71
CA SER A 61 11.92 -37.63 -2.84
C SER A 61 12.89 -38.83 -2.96
N ARG A 62 12.91 -39.49 -4.09
CA ARG A 62 14.10 -40.23 -4.54
C ARG A 62 14.77 -39.29 -5.52
N THR A 63 15.90 -38.72 -5.13
CA THR A 63 16.80 -38.03 -6.04
C THR A 63 17.11 -38.98 -7.18
N PRO A 64 16.61 -38.78 -8.41
CA PRO A 64 16.83 -39.74 -9.47
C PRO A 64 18.32 -39.73 -9.84
N ILE A 65 18.91 -40.89 -9.84
CA ILE A 65 20.25 -41.10 -10.39
C ILE A 65 20.08 -41.09 -11.90
N ASP A 66 20.82 -40.25 -12.61
CA ASP A 66 20.92 -40.31 -14.07
C ASP A 66 21.78 -41.51 -14.46
N GLU A 67 21.13 -42.66 -14.75
CA GLU A 67 21.81 -43.90 -15.08
C GLU A 67 22.60 -43.81 -16.38
N GLU A 68 22.20 -42.99 -17.33
CA GLU A 68 22.91 -42.76 -18.59
C GLU A 68 24.24 -42.06 -18.32
N ARG A 69 24.20 -40.96 -17.58
CA ARG A 69 25.38 -40.20 -17.17
C ARG A 69 26.31 -40.99 -16.24
N PHE A 70 25.72 -41.77 -15.34
CA PHE A 70 26.46 -42.71 -14.51
C PHE A 70 27.23 -43.71 -15.39
N GLY A 71 26.60 -44.28 -16.42
CA GLY A 71 27.23 -45.20 -17.37
C GLY A 71 28.36 -44.53 -18.17
N GLU A 72 28.17 -43.29 -18.63
CA GLU A 72 29.21 -42.52 -19.32
C GLU A 72 30.45 -42.33 -18.45
N TYR A 73 30.28 -41.93 -17.18
CA TYR A 73 31.41 -41.77 -16.25
C TYR A 73 32.11 -43.08 -15.95
N VAL A 74 31.38 -44.20 -15.78
CA VAL A 74 31.96 -45.53 -15.63
C VAL A 74 32.84 -45.90 -16.83
N ALA A 75 32.33 -45.70 -18.05
CA ALA A 75 33.06 -46.00 -19.27
C ALA A 75 34.33 -45.13 -19.42
N MET A 76 34.17 -43.82 -19.10
CA MET A 76 35.29 -42.86 -19.16
C MET A 76 36.41 -43.25 -18.17
N ILE A 77 36.06 -43.56 -16.91
CA ILE A 77 37.04 -43.90 -15.87
C ILE A 77 37.73 -45.21 -16.20
N ARG A 78 36.98 -46.23 -16.64
CA ARG A 78 37.60 -47.52 -17.08
C ARG A 78 38.58 -47.34 -18.23
N GLY A 79 38.20 -46.51 -19.24
CA GLY A 79 39.10 -46.19 -20.34
C GLY A 79 40.37 -45.42 -19.92
N LEU A 80 40.31 -44.62 -18.88
CA LEU A 80 41.47 -43.97 -18.29
C LEU A 80 42.35 -44.95 -17.50
N GLN A 81 41.73 -45.84 -16.73
CA GLN A 81 42.45 -46.89 -15.98
C GLN A 81 43.25 -47.79 -16.91
N GLU A 82 42.62 -48.25 -17.99
CA GLU A 82 43.32 -49.10 -19.01
C GLU A 82 44.49 -48.36 -19.68
N ARG A 83 44.28 -47.11 -20.10
CA ARG A 83 45.30 -46.32 -20.79
C ARG A 83 46.52 -45.98 -19.93
N HIS A 84 46.31 -45.80 -18.64
CA HIS A 84 47.34 -45.31 -17.71
C HIS A 84 47.81 -46.37 -16.73
N GLY A 85 47.34 -47.65 -16.86
CA GLY A 85 47.73 -48.73 -15.99
C GLY A 85 47.34 -48.58 -14.53
N LEU A 86 46.21 -47.89 -14.28
CA LEU A 86 45.71 -47.70 -12.95
C LEU A 86 44.76 -48.84 -12.55
N HIS A 87 44.95 -49.45 -11.37
CA HIS A 87 44.19 -50.62 -10.93
C HIS A 87 43.34 -50.42 -9.70
N ASP A 88 42.89 -49.15 -9.43
CA ASP A 88 42.00 -48.85 -8.33
C ASP A 88 40.59 -49.36 -8.56
N SER A 89 39.92 -49.81 -7.50
CA SER A 89 38.51 -50.20 -7.57
C SER A 89 37.62 -48.99 -7.75
N LEU A 90 36.76 -49.05 -8.76
CA LEU A 90 35.77 -48.00 -9.01
C LEU A 90 34.62 -48.10 -8.00
N ASP A 91 34.51 -47.13 -7.11
CA ASP A 91 33.44 -47.07 -6.10
C ASP A 91 32.21 -46.31 -6.61
N VAL A 92 31.03 -46.86 -6.37
CA VAL A 92 29.74 -46.26 -6.73
C VAL A 92 29.56 -44.87 -6.09
N ALA A 93 30.00 -44.71 -4.83
CA ALA A 93 29.91 -43.42 -4.14
C ALA A 93 30.73 -42.33 -4.82
N THR A 94 31.91 -42.70 -5.38
CA THR A 94 32.75 -41.77 -6.14
C THR A 94 32.04 -41.28 -7.41
N ILE A 95 31.35 -42.17 -8.15
CA ILE A 95 30.62 -41.79 -9.38
C ILE A 95 29.41 -40.95 -9.03
N LEU A 96 28.67 -41.25 -7.95
CA LEU A 96 27.54 -40.48 -7.49
C LEU A 96 27.91 -39.05 -7.04
N SER A 97 29.18 -38.83 -6.65
CA SER A 97 29.68 -37.48 -6.30
C SER A 97 30.08 -36.63 -7.50
N LEU A 98 30.12 -37.20 -8.71
CA LEU A 98 30.43 -36.45 -9.93
C LEU A 98 29.27 -35.54 -10.34
N PRO A 99 29.58 -34.43 -11.05
CA PRO A 99 28.54 -33.47 -11.45
C PRO A 99 27.44 -34.13 -12.27
N ASP A 100 26.20 -33.73 -12.01
CA ASP A 100 25.01 -34.11 -12.77
C ASP A 100 24.59 -35.58 -12.74
N VAL A 101 25.27 -36.43 -11.95
CA VAL A 101 24.88 -37.86 -11.75
C VAL A 101 23.70 -37.95 -10.77
N ILE A 102 23.69 -37.09 -9.74
CA ILE A 102 22.56 -36.88 -8.84
C ILE A 102 21.99 -35.52 -9.20
N SER A 103 21.15 -35.50 -10.18
CA SER A 103 20.43 -34.28 -10.56
C SER A 103 18.93 -34.50 -10.45
N PRO A 104 18.18 -33.55 -9.89
CA PRO A 104 16.75 -33.59 -10.07
C PRO A 104 16.47 -33.43 -11.57
N ARG A 105 16.05 -34.51 -12.21
CA ARG A 105 15.73 -34.53 -13.63
C ARG A 105 14.68 -33.46 -13.91
N VAL A 106 15.01 -32.45 -14.73
CA VAL A 106 14.15 -31.33 -15.13
C VAL A 106 13.15 -31.79 -16.20
N GLU A 107 12.63 -33.02 -16.08
CA GLU A 107 11.63 -33.56 -17.03
C GLU A 107 10.35 -32.73 -17.11
N ALA A 108 10.02 -32.02 -16.02
CA ALA A 108 8.82 -31.15 -15.99
C ALA A 108 8.93 -29.94 -16.94
N ALA A 109 10.14 -29.45 -17.21
CA ALA A 109 10.33 -28.29 -18.08
C ALA A 109 10.20 -28.66 -19.58
N GLU A 110 10.51 -29.88 -19.95
CA GLU A 110 10.40 -30.34 -21.34
C GLU A 110 8.96 -30.70 -21.72
N GLN A 111 8.13 -31.09 -20.75
CA GLN A 111 6.73 -31.47 -20.96
C GLN A 111 5.72 -30.34 -20.82
N THR A 112 6.11 -29.21 -20.19
CA THR A 112 5.19 -28.06 -20.02
C THR A 112 5.20 -27.19 -21.27
N SER A 113 4.02 -27.00 -21.83
CA SER A 113 3.84 -26.12 -23.00
C SER A 113 3.89 -24.65 -22.61
N PRO A 114 4.24 -23.72 -23.56
CA PRO A 114 4.15 -22.28 -23.30
C PRO A 114 2.76 -21.85 -22.82
N GLY A 115 1.72 -22.48 -23.38
CA GLY A 115 0.33 -22.22 -23.03
C GLY A 115 -0.01 -22.54 -21.57
N GLU A 116 0.56 -23.62 -21.00
CA GLU A 116 0.33 -23.96 -19.59
C GLU A 116 1.01 -22.97 -18.64
N LEU A 117 2.25 -22.56 -18.91
CA LEU A 117 2.92 -21.52 -18.12
C LEU A 117 2.12 -20.22 -18.14
N LEU A 118 1.73 -19.74 -19.32
CA LEU A 118 0.97 -18.51 -19.47
C LEU A 118 -0.41 -18.60 -18.81
N ALA A 119 -1.07 -19.75 -18.86
CA ALA A 119 -2.34 -19.98 -18.16
C ALA A 119 -2.18 -19.86 -16.63
N ILE A 120 -1.14 -20.50 -16.05
CA ILE A 120 -0.87 -20.43 -14.61
C ILE A 120 -0.49 -19.00 -14.20
N VAL A 121 0.33 -18.30 -14.99
CA VAL A 121 0.67 -16.88 -14.77
C VAL A 121 -0.59 -16.02 -14.83
N GLY A 122 -1.46 -16.24 -15.83
CA GLY A 122 -2.73 -15.53 -15.97
C GLY A 122 -3.65 -15.73 -14.76
N GLU A 123 -3.77 -16.96 -14.25
CA GLU A 123 -4.52 -17.25 -13.03
C GLU A 123 -3.91 -16.57 -11.79
N ALA A 124 -2.58 -16.59 -11.66
CA ALA A 124 -1.90 -15.92 -10.56
C ALA A 124 -2.13 -14.40 -10.58
N VAL A 125 -2.10 -13.78 -11.76
CA VAL A 125 -2.41 -12.35 -11.95
C VAL A 125 -3.88 -12.05 -11.66
N ALA A 126 -4.80 -12.91 -12.09
CA ALA A 126 -6.23 -12.73 -11.81
C ALA A 126 -6.50 -12.78 -10.29
N ARG A 127 -5.90 -13.74 -9.56
CA ARG A 127 -5.98 -13.79 -8.09
C ARG A 127 -5.37 -12.57 -7.42
N LEU A 128 -4.24 -12.08 -7.92
CA LEU A 128 -3.63 -10.84 -7.41
C LEU A 128 -4.57 -9.65 -7.57
N ARG A 129 -5.25 -9.52 -8.72
CA ARG A 129 -6.22 -8.44 -8.96
C ARG A 129 -7.42 -8.52 -8.01
N LEU A 130 -7.94 -9.71 -7.77
CA LEU A 130 -9.03 -9.91 -6.79
C LEU A 130 -8.59 -9.49 -5.37
N MET A 131 -7.42 -9.94 -4.92
CA MET A 131 -6.87 -9.55 -3.61
C MET A 131 -6.72 -8.03 -3.49
N ARG A 132 -6.18 -7.37 -4.54
CA ARG A 132 -6.04 -5.89 -4.54
C ARG A 132 -7.39 -5.18 -4.51
N ALA A 133 -8.39 -5.68 -5.21
CA ALA A 133 -9.74 -5.12 -5.18
C ALA A 133 -10.40 -5.25 -3.79
N GLU A 134 -10.26 -6.41 -3.14
CA GLU A 134 -10.76 -6.63 -1.78
C GLU A 134 -10.03 -5.77 -0.75
N GLU A 135 -8.71 -5.62 -0.88
CA GLU A 135 -7.91 -4.76 0.01
C GLU A 135 -8.26 -3.29 -0.19
N GLY A 136 -8.40 -2.85 -1.46
CA GLY A 136 -8.83 -1.50 -1.80
C GLY A 136 -10.22 -1.17 -1.26
N ALA A 137 -11.18 -2.11 -1.36
CA ALA A 137 -12.52 -1.92 -0.82
C ALA A 137 -12.52 -1.76 0.71
N ARG A 138 -11.79 -2.62 1.43
CA ARG A 138 -11.63 -2.52 2.89
C ARG A 138 -10.99 -1.20 3.31
N LEU A 139 -9.99 -0.77 2.56
CA LEU A 139 -9.30 0.48 2.84
C LEU A 139 -10.19 1.70 2.57
N ALA A 140 -10.98 1.68 1.49
CA ALA A 140 -11.95 2.73 1.19
C ALA A 140 -13.04 2.82 2.29
N GLU A 141 -13.53 1.70 2.80
CA GLU A 141 -14.47 1.64 3.92
C GLU A 141 -13.85 2.26 5.18
N PHE A 142 -12.65 1.83 5.56
CA PHE A 142 -11.91 2.39 6.70
C PHE A 142 -11.74 3.92 6.58
N LEU A 143 -11.28 4.40 5.42
CA LEU A 143 -11.08 5.83 5.20
C LEU A 143 -12.39 6.62 5.27
N ASN A 144 -13.48 6.06 4.73
CA ASN A 144 -14.79 6.70 4.80
C ASN A 144 -15.34 6.79 6.24
N GLU A 145 -15.11 5.76 7.06
CA GLU A 145 -15.46 5.80 8.49
C GLU A 145 -14.68 6.89 9.22
N ARG A 146 -13.38 6.99 9.00
CA ARG A 146 -12.52 8.02 9.64
C ARG A 146 -12.93 9.44 9.20
N VAL A 147 -13.19 9.64 7.92
CA VAL A 147 -13.69 10.92 7.39
C VAL A 147 -15.06 11.28 7.98
N THR A 148 -15.93 10.30 8.19
CA THR A 148 -17.23 10.53 8.85
C THR A 148 -17.05 10.97 10.31
N PHE A 149 -16.06 10.42 11.02
CA PHE A 149 -15.72 10.86 12.36
C PHE A 149 -15.22 12.33 12.37
N VAL A 150 -14.34 12.66 11.43
CA VAL A 150 -13.85 14.04 11.24
C VAL A 150 -15.01 15.01 10.96
N GLU A 151 -15.93 14.66 10.06
CA GLU A 151 -17.12 15.44 9.74
C GLU A 151 -17.98 15.70 10.98
N GLY A 152 -18.21 14.66 11.80
CA GLY A 152 -18.94 14.81 13.06
C GLY A 152 -18.26 15.76 14.05
N ALA A 153 -16.93 15.76 14.13
CA ALA A 153 -16.19 16.71 14.96
C ALA A 153 -16.27 18.13 14.40
N VAL A 154 -16.16 18.32 13.09
CA VAL A 154 -16.33 19.63 12.43
C VAL A 154 -17.75 20.17 12.64
N ALA A 155 -18.77 19.32 12.57
CA ALA A 155 -20.16 19.71 12.86
C ALA A 155 -20.33 20.22 14.31
N ARG A 156 -19.71 19.57 15.31
CA ARG A 156 -19.73 20.07 16.70
C ARG A 156 -19.00 21.40 16.85
N ILE A 157 -17.89 21.59 16.14
CA ILE A 157 -17.20 22.88 16.08
C ILE A 157 -18.12 23.96 15.50
N ALA A 158 -18.83 23.67 14.39
CA ALA A 158 -19.76 24.58 13.75
C ALA A 158 -20.91 24.97 14.69
N GLU A 159 -21.48 24.01 15.41
CA GLU A 159 -22.54 24.25 16.41
C GLU A 159 -22.04 25.10 17.57
N ARG A 160 -20.83 24.89 18.07
CA ARG A 160 -20.25 25.63 19.20
C ARG A 160 -19.80 27.04 18.80
N ALA A 161 -19.39 27.27 17.57
CA ALA A 161 -18.80 28.54 17.09
C ALA A 161 -19.63 29.79 17.39
N PRO A 162 -20.96 29.87 17.17
CA PRO A 162 -21.75 31.06 17.52
C PRO A 162 -21.86 31.29 19.02
N HIS A 163 -21.95 30.22 19.83
CA HIS A 163 -22.12 30.34 21.28
C HIS A 163 -20.89 30.93 21.98
N ARG A 164 -19.69 30.65 21.48
CA ARG A 164 -18.42 31.14 22.05
C ARG A 164 -18.34 32.69 22.02
N LEU A 165 -18.90 33.35 20.97
CA LEU A 165 -18.88 34.79 20.87
C LEU A 165 -19.72 35.43 21.99
N VAL A 166 -20.88 34.85 22.32
CA VAL A 166 -21.72 35.25 23.42
C VAL A 166 -20.99 35.08 24.76
N ASP A 167 -20.35 33.92 24.98
CA ASP A 167 -19.59 33.64 26.19
C ASP A 167 -18.40 34.61 26.34
N GLN A 168 -17.68 34.89 25.27
CA GLN A 168 -16.54 35.78 25.27
C GLN A 168 -16.95 37.24 25.53
N HIS A 169 -18.05 37.68 24.93
CA HIS A 169 -18.64 38.99 25.22
C HIS A 169 -19.02 39.12 26.70
N ALA A 170 -19.68 38.14 27.28
CA ALA A 170 -20.04 38.13 28.70
C ALA A 170 -18.79 38.18 29.60
N ARG A 171 -17.74 37.42 29.30
CA ARG A 171 -16.45 37.43 30.01
C ARG A 171 -15.76 38.81 29.93
N LEU A 172 -15.71 39.41 28.72
CA LEU A 172 -15.11 40.71 28.51
C LEU A 172 -15.83 41.78 29.33
N ASN A 173 -17.17 41.84 29.27
CA ASN A 173 -17.99 42.77 30.03
C ASN A 173 -17.74 42.62 31.54
N LYS A 174 -17.70 41.39 32.05
CA LYS A 174 -17.42 41.14 33.47
C LYS A 174 -16.01 41.62 33.85
N SER A 175 -14.98 41.26 33.07
CA SER A 175 -13.61 41.67 33.34
C SER A 175 -13.44 43.21 33.33
N VAL A 176 -14.09 43.88 32.38
CA VAL A 176 -14.08 45.35 32.31
C VAL A 176 -14.76 45.96 33.54
N HIS A 177 -15.92 45.43 33.93
CA HIS A 177 -16.64 45.90 35.13
C HIS A 177 -15.81 45.70 36.41
N ASP A 178 -15.17 44.52 36.57
CA ASP A 178 -14.33 44.19 37.73
C ASP A 178 -13.08 45.10 37.84
N LEU A 179 -12.54 45.59 36.69
CA LEU A 179 -11.37 46.44 36.63
C LEU A 179 -11.64 47.93 36.84
N ILE A 180 -12.77 48.44 36.34
CA ILE A 180 -13.06 49.89 36.25
C ILE A 180 -14.13 50.32 37.27
N GLY A 181 -14.87 49.36 37.86
CA GLY A 181 -15.98 49.63 38.77
C GLY A 181 -17.11 50.40 38.05
N GLU A 182 -17.73 51.34 38.74
CA GLU A 182 -18.82 52.17 38.20
C GLU A 182 -18.37 53.30 37.25
N THR A 183 -17.07 53.45 37.02
CA THR A 183 -16.53 54.42 36.05
C THR A 183 -16.81 53.87 34.64
N GLY A 184 -17.90 54.32 34.02
CA GLY A 184 -18.43 53.75 32.77
C GLY A 184 -17.41 53.72 31.61
N VAL A 185 -17.40 52.64 30.87
CA VAL A 185 -16.71 52.53 29.59
C VAL A 185 -17.56 53.18 28.52
N ASP A 186 -16.92 53.85 27.59
CA ASP A 186 -17.61 54.37 26.39
C ASP A 186 -18.26 53.20 25.62
N PRO A 187 -19.61 53.15 25.51
CA PRO A 187 -20.30 52.04 24.83
C PRO A 187 -19.89 51.85 23.37
N GLN A 188 -19.54 52.96 22.68
CA GLN A 188 -19.13 52.89 21.26
C GLN A 188 -17.75 52.19 21.11
N ARG A 189 -16.83 52.53 21.99
CA ARG A 189 -15.51 51.91 21.99
C ARG A 189 -15.59 50.43 22.35
N LEU A 190 -16.41 50.06 23.31
CA LEU A 190 -16.64 48.66 23.67
C LEU A 190 -17.25 47.88 22.49
N ALA A 191 -18.23 48.44 21.79
CA ALA A 191 -18.84 47.82 20.61
C ALA A 191 -17.84 47.62 19.47
N GLN A 192 -16.93 48.59 19.25
CA GLN A 192 -15.86 48.45 18.25
C GLN A 192 -14.87 47.32 18.60
N GLU A 193 -14.44 47.23 19.85
CA GLU A 193 -13.53 46.13 20.28
C GLU A 193 -14.19 44.75 20.16
N ILE A 194 -15.50 44.66 20.46
CA ILE A 194 -16.28 43.45 20.29
C ILE A 194 -16.38 43.06 18.82
N ALA A 195 -16.62 44.02 17.92
CA ALA A 195 -16.67 43.74 16.47
C ALA A 195 -15.32 43.26 15.93
N LEU A 196 -14.21 43.89 16.31
CA LEU A 196 -12.87 43.47 15.95
C LEU A 196 -12.51 42.08 16.51
N MET A 197 -12.99 41.78 17.73
CA MET A 197 -12.81 40.46 18.33
C MET A 197 -13.65 39.41 17.60
N ALA A 198 -14.88 39.68 17.24
CA ALA A 198 -15.74 38.78 16.48
C ALA A 198 -15.11 38.41 15.14
N ASP A 199 -14.58 39.38 14.42
CA ASP A 199 -13.89 39.15 13.13
C ASP A 199 -12.63 38.28 13.29
N ARG A 200 -11.81 38.54 14.33
CA ARG A 200 -10.62 37.74 14.61
C ARG A 200 -10.91 36.28 15.02
N LEU A 201 -12.05 36.09 15.65
CA LEU A 201 -12.48 34.78 16.13
C LEU A 201 -13.31 34.01 15.08
N ASP A 202 -13.68 34.65 13.97
CA ASP A 202 -14.50 33.99 12.95
C ASP A 202 -13.75 32.80 12.33
N ILE A 203 -14.42 31.63 12.35
CA ILE A 203 -13.96 30.39 11.78
C ILE A 203 -14.91 29.82 10.74
N SER A 204 -15.87 30.61 10.28
CA SER A 204 -16.90 30.17 9.34
C SER A 204 -16.29 29.74 8.02
N GLU A 205 -15.31 30.48 7.52
CA GLU A 205 -14.58 30.15 6.28
C GLU A 205 -13.81 28.83 6.40
N GLU A 206 -13.12 28.61 7.52
CA GLU A 206 -12.39 27.37 7.78
C GLU A 206 -13.32 26.15 7.81
N ILE A 207 -14.51 26.29 8.41
CA ILE A 207 -15.53 25.23 8.45
C ILE A 207 -16.03 24.92 7.04
N GLU A 208 -16.41 25.92 6.25
CA GLU A 208 -16.89 25.75 4.87
C GLU A 208 -15.83 25.09 3.99
N ARG A 209 -14.56 25.49 4.12
CA ARG A 209 -13.44 24.88 3.40
C ARG A 209 -13.24 23.44 3.83
N PHE A 210 -13.33 23.16 5.12
CA PHE A 210 -13.21 21.80 5.65
C PHE A 210 -14.27 20.86 5.05
N GLU A 211 -15.54 21.29 5.05
CA GLU A 211 -16.65 20.55 4.44
C GLU A 211 -16.42 20.30 2.95
N SER A 212 -15.93 21.32 2.22
CA SER A 212 -15.59 21.20 0.81
C SER A 212 -14.47 20.15 0.57
N HIS A 213 -13.46 20.12 1.43
CA HIS A 213 -12.36 19.14 1.36
C HIS A 213 -12.84 17.73 1.69
N ILE A 214 -13.70 17.56 2.71
CA ILE A 214 -14.34 16.28 3.05
C ILE A 214 -15.12 15.73 1.85
N ASN A 215 -15.94 16.56 1.23
CA ASN A 215 -16.73 16.17 0.07
C ASN A 215 -15.86 15.79 -1.14
N SER A 216 -14.75 16.51 -1.33
CA SER A 216 -13.78 16.24 -2.37
C SER A 216 -13.00 14.93 -2.10
N PHE A 217 -12.67 14.66 -0.85
CA PHE A 217 -12.04 13.43 -0.41
C PHE A 217 -12.92 12.20 -0.71
N ARG A 218 -14.21 12.25 -0.31
CA ARG A 218 -15.18 11.18 -0.61
C ARG A 218 -15.35 10.94 -2.11
N ARG A 219 -15.47 12.01 -2.91
CA ARG A 219 -15.53 11.88 -4.37
C ARG A 219 -14.27 11.22 -4.95
N THR A 220 -13.11 11.55 -4.41
CA THR A 220 -11.85 10.96 -4.86
C THR A 220 -11.75 9.48 -4.49
N LEU A 221 -12.28 9.06 -3.33
CA LEU A 221 -12.35 7.64 -2.95
C LEU A 221 -13.28 6.81 -3.85
N GLN A 222 -14.32 7.44 -4.40
CA GLN A 222 -15.32 6.78 -5.24
C GLN A 222 -15.00 6.87 -6.74
N ALA A 223 -13.97 7.62 -7.12
CA ALA A 223 -13.62 7.80 -8.52
C ALA A 223 -12.99 6.54 -9.10
N ASP A 224 -13.63 5.98 -10.13
CA ASP A 224 -13.05 4.96 -11.00
C ASP A 224 -12.11 5.65 -12.00
N GLY A 225 -10.81 5.38 -11.95
CA GLY A 225 -9.86 5.95 -12.89
C GLY A 225 -8.42 5.50 -12.68
N ASP A 226 -7.59 5.69 -13.71
CA ASP A 226 -6.15 5.36 -13.72
C ASP A 226 -5.28 6.42 -13.00
N GLU A 227 -5.87 7.51 -12.48
CA GLU A 227 -5.11 8.56 -11.80
C GLU A 227 -4.65 8.10 -10.40
N PRO A 228 -3.48 8.56 -9.96
CA PRO A 228 -2.95 8.24 -8.63
C PRO A 228 -3.83 8.84 -7.53
N VAL A 229 -4.77 8.04 -7.01
CA VAL A 229 -5.74 8.44 -5.97
C VAL A 229 -5.02 8.90 -4.71
N GLY A 230 -3.96 8.19 -4.28
CA GLY A 230 -3.21 8.50 -3.05
C GLY A 230 -2.62 9.90 -3.04
N LYS A 231 -2.05 10.37 -4.17
CA LYS A 231 -1.49 11.73 -4.26
C LYS A 231 -2.57 12.82 -4.07
N ARG A 232 -3.74 12.62 -4.65
CA ARG A 232 -4.85 13.57 -4.54
C ARG A 232 -5.44 13.58 -3.14
N LEU A 233 -5.61 12.40 -2.53
CA LEU A 233 -6.03 12.27 -1.14
C LEU A 233 -5.02 12.93 -0.18
N GLY A 234 -3.72 12.72 -0.40
CA GLY A 234 -2.64 13.34 0.39
C GLY A 234 -2.68 14.87 0.34
N PHE A 235 -2.95 15.46 -0.83
CA PHE A 235 -3.14 16.91 -0.96
C PHE A 235 -4.36 17.40 -0.16
N LEU A 236 -5.51 16.71 -0.28
CA LEU A 236 -6.71 17.09 0.47
C LEU A 236 -6.51 16.99 1.98
N LEU A 237 -5.76 15.99 2.46
CA LEU A 237 -5.41 15.86 3.87
C LEU A 237 -4.56 17.02 4.36
N GLN A 238 -3.59 17.49 3.56
CA GLN A 238 -2.78 18.66 3.90
C GLN A 238 -3.65 19.92 4.06
N GLU A 239 -4.60 20.14 3.16
CA GLU A 239 -5.54 21.27 3.28
C GLU A 239 -6.44 21.12 4.52
N MET A 240 -6.99 19.92 4.79
CA MET A 240 -7.78 19.70 6.01
C MET A 240 -6.97 19.94 7.30
N VAL A 241 -5.70 19.52 7.36
CA VAL A 241 -4.81 19.82 8.49
C VAL A 241 -4.57 21.32 8.62
N ARG A 242 -4.45 22.04 7.51
CA ARG A 242 -4.31 23.49 7.51
C ARG A 242 -5.54 24.18 8.09
N GLU A 243 -6.75 23.80 7.65
CA GLU A 243 -8.00 24.35 8.19
C GLU A 243 -8.17 24.00 9.68
N ALA A 244 -7.82 22.79 10.11
CA ALA A 244 -7.80 22.41 11.52
C ALA A 244 -6.86 23.29 12.36
N ASN A 245 -5.65 23.58 11.86
CA ASN A 245 -4.69 24.45 12.54
C ASN A 245 -5.21 25.89 12.67
N THR A 246 -5.79 26.44 11.59
CA THR A 246 -6.35 27.78 11.59
C THR A 246 -7.53 27.88 12.55
N THR A 247 -8.46 26.90 12.50
CA THR A 247 -9.57 26.79 13.44
C THR A 247 -9.07 26.76 14.90
N GLY A 248 -8.08 25.92 15.20
CA GLY A 248 -7.49 25.84 16.54
C GLY A 248 -6.87 27.15 17.01
N SER A 249 -6.17 27.87 16.14
CA SER A 249 -5.55 29.16 16.49
C SER A 249 -6.56 30.29 16.74
N LYS A 250 -7.69 30.29 16.04
CA LYS A 250 -8.77 31.28 16.18
C LYS A 250 -9.79 30.93 17.26
N ALA A 251 -9.89 29.65 17.68
CA ALA A 251 -11.01 29.14 18.46
C ALA A 251 -11.20 29.83 19.83
N ASN A 252 -10.13 30.00 20.60
CA ASN A 252 -10.14 30.51 21.97
C ASN A 252 -11.26 29.89 22.85
N ASP A 253 -11.58 28.61 22.61
CA ASP A 253 -12.63 27.87 23.30
C ASP A 253 -12.15 26.44 23.51
N SER A 254 -12.23 25.94 24.75
CA SER A 254 -11.67 24.63 25.14
C SER A 254 -12.40 23.44 24.48
N ALA A 255 -13.70 23.55 24.24
CA ALA A 255 -14.47 22.50 23.58
C ALA A 255 -14.07 22.40 22.10
N ILE A 256 -13.97 23.52 21.39
CA ILE A 256 -13.49 23.54 20.00
C ILE A 256 -12.06 23.03 19.91
N LEU A 257 -11.16 23.42 20.83
CA LEU A 257 -9.79 22.92 20.85
C LEU A 257 -9.72 21.40 21.05
N GLY A 258 -10.60 20.84 21.90
CA GLY A 258 -10.74 19.40 22.08
C GLY A 258 -11.11 18.70 20.78
N ASP A 259 -12.13 19.20 20.07
CA ASP A 259 -12.54 18.63 18.77
C ASP A 259 -11.46 18.80 17.68
N VAL A 260 -10.74 19.93 17.66
CA VAL A 260 -9.60 20.14 16.73
C VAL A 260 -8.49 19.11 16.97
N VAL A 261 -8.19 18.77 18.22
CA VAL A 261 -7.20 17.72 18.52
C VAL A 261 -7.66 16.37 17.96
N LEU A 262 -8.93 15.99 18.20
CA LEU A 262 -9.51 14.76 17.67
C LEU A 262 -9.47 14.72 16.14
N VAL A 263 -9.83 15.82 15.48
CA VAL A 263 -9.73 15.94 14.03
C VAL A 263 -8.30 15.69 13.54
N LYS A 264 -7.30 16.31 14.16
CA LYS A 264 -5.90 16.15 13.76
C LYS A 264 -5.40 14.73 13.96
N GLU A 265 -5.77 14.06 15.04
CA GLU A 265 -5.43 12.67 15.29
C GLU A 265 -6.03 11.74 14.22
N GLU A 266 -7.29 11.96 13.84
CA GLU A 266 -7.93 11.16 12.80
C GLU A 266 -7.35 11.44 11.40
N LEU A 267 -7.02 12.70 11.09
CA LEU A 267 -6.35 13.04 9.83
C LEU A 267 -4.97 12.39 9.71
N GLU A 268 -4.22 12.27 10.81
CA GLU A 268 -2.94 11.56 10.80
C GLU A 268 -3.11 10.06 10.59
N ARG A 269 -4.11 9.43 11.22
CA ARG A 269 -4.46 8.01 10.97
C ARG A 269 -4.85 7.77 9.50
N ILE A 270 -5.64 8.67 8.92
CA ILE A 270 -5.99 8.63 7.50
C ILE A 270 -4.74 8.75 6.64
N ARG A 271 -3.83 9.67 6.97
CA ARG A 271 -2.61 9.92 6.23
C ARG A 271 -1.70 8.70 6.18
N GLU A 272 -1.49 8.02 7.30
CA GLU A 272 -0.70 6.78 7.36
C GLU A 272 -1.22 5.71 6.39
N GLN A 273 -2.53 5.60 6.23
CA GLN A 273 -3.14 4.67 5.30
C GLN A 273 -3.05 5.15 3.84
N VAL A 274 -3.25 6.44 3.60
CA VAL A 274 -3.17 7.04 2.26
C VAL A 274 -1.76 6.97 1.67
N GLU A 275 -0.72 7.09 2.49
CA GLU A 275 0.68 6.93 2.05
C GLU A 275 0.97 5.51 1.51
N ASN A 276 0.16 4.52 1.87
CA ASN A 276 0.23 3.15 1.36
C ASN A 276 -0.64 2.91 0.11
N ILE A 277 -1.47 3.90 -0.29
CA ILE A 277 -2.30 3.86 -1.49
C ILE A 277 -1.54 4.51 -2.65
N GLU A 278 -1.48 3.82 -3.75
CA GLU A 278 -1.12 4.43 -5.05
C GLU A 278 -2.19 4.20 -6.10
#